data_63146bfe3d3c3b53628faf8ccf208a2a
#
_entry.id   63146bfe3d3c3b53628faf8ccf208a2a
#
_cell.length_a   1.000
_cell.length_b   1.000
_cell.length_c   1.000
_cell.angle_alpha   90.00
_cell.angle_beta   90.00
_cell.angle_gamma   90.00
#
_symmetry.space_group_name_H-M   'P 1'
#
loop_
_entity.id
_entity.type
_entity.pdbx_description
1 polymer ?
#
loop_
_entity_poly.entity_id
_entity_poly.type
_entity_poly.pdbx_seq_one_letter_code
_entity_poly.pdbx_strand_id
1 'polypeptide(L)'
;MKTVLIVDDSLYMRTMISDALIKAGYNIVAQAANGETAIDMALEYKPDLITLDNILPDMIGTDILKVLKQDEKIGSKVVMISAVGQESVIQEGMSLGAANYIVKPFTAEGLVDTINKVFA
;
A
#
# COMPACT_ATOMS: atom_id res chain seq x y z
N MET A 1 -3.43 -17.45 3.86
CA MET A 1 -2.59 -16.33 4.27
C MET A 1 -2.59 -15.28 3.17
N LYS A 2 -2.96 -14.06 3.50
CA LYS A 2 -3.01 -12.97 2.52
C LYS A 2 -1.60 -12.51 2.15
N THR A 3 -1.37 -12.24 0.87
CA THR A 3 -0.08 -11.78 0.35
C THR A 3 -0.04 -10.27 0.24
N VAL A 4 1.13 -9.68 0.50
CA VAL A 4 1.30 -8.22 0.57
C VAL A 4 2.51 -7.77 -0.24
N LEU A 5 2.32 -6.71 -1.01
CA LEU A 5 3.40 -5.90 -1.60
C LEU A 5 3.47 -4.59 -0.81
N ILE A 6 4.65 -4.26 -0.31
CA ILE A 6 4.90 -3.02 0.44
C ILE A 6 5.62 -2.03 -0.47
N VAL A 7 5.05 -0.84 -0.66
CA VAL A 7 5.61 0.21 -1.51
C VAL A 7 5.91 1.46 -0.69
N ASP A 8 7.18 1.75 -0.48
CA ASP A 8 7.68 2.92 0.25
C ASP A 8 9.16 3.10 -0.08
N ASP A 9 9.63 4.31 -0.28
CA ASP A 9 11.03 4.56 -0.61
C ASP A 9 11.97 4.43 0.60
N SER A 10 11.43 4.41 1.82
CA SER A 10 12.19 4.26 3.06
C SER A 10 12.34 2.79 3.45
N LEU A 11 13.58 2.30 3.50
CA LEU A 11 13.86 0.95 3.99
C LEU A 11 13.37 0.76 5.43
N TYR A 12 13.57 1.79 6.28
CA TYR A 12 13.09 1.76 7.65
C TYR A 12 11.58 1.53 7.71
N MET A 13 10.82 2.28 6.91
CA MET A 13 9.37 2.18 6.89
C MET A 13 8.92 0.83 6.35
N ARG A 14 9.54 0.33 5.26
CA ARG A 14 9.20 -1.00 4.72
C ARG A 14 9.46 -2.09 5.76
N THR A 15 10.57 -2.00 6.49
CA THR A 15 10.92 -2.99 7.54
C THR A 15 9.88 -2.95 8.66
N MET A 16 9.48 -1.76 9.12
CA MET A 16 8.49 -1.62 10.17
C MET A 16 7.13 -2.21 9.75
N ILE A 17 6.68 -1.89 8.54
CA ILE A 17 5.42 -2.40 8.01
C ILE A 17 5.50 -3.93 7.85
N SER A 18 6.60 -4.42 7.28
CA SER A 18 6.82 -5.86 7.09
C SER A 18 6.75 -6.61 8.42
N ASP A 19 7.49 -6.14 9.42
CA ASP A 19 7.52 -6.81 10.73
C ASP A 19 6.13 -6.86 11.38
N ALA A 20 5.40 -5.75 11.32
CA ALA A 20 4.05 -5.68 11.88
C ALA A 20 3.10 -6.65 11.18
N LEU A 21 3.15 -6.71 9.87
CA LEU A 21 2.24 -7.55 9.08
C LEU A 21 2.60 -9.03 9.17
N ILE A 22 3.88 -9.38 9.22
CA ILE A 22 4.31 -10.77 9.42
C ILE A 22 3.81 -11.29 10.77
N LYS A 23 3.94 -10.50 11.83
CA LYS A 23 3.42 -10.86 13.14
C LYS A 23 1.91 -11.06 13.15
N ALA A 24 1.21 -10.35 12.28
CA ALA A 24 -0.25 -10.45 12.17
C ALA A 24 -0.72 -11.58 11.24
N GLY A 25 0.20 -12.36 10.68
CA GLY A 25 -0.13 -13.53 9.85
C GLY A 25 -0.16 -13.25 8.35
N TYR A 26 0.31 -12.08 7.89
CA TYR A 26 0.40 -11.77 6.46
C TYR A 26 1.72 -12.27 5.88
N ASN A 27 1.71 -12.56 4.57
CA ASN A 27 2.88 -13.00 3.84
C ASN A 27 3.40 -11.87 2.93
N ILE A 28 4.57 -11.34 3.22
CA ILE A 28 5.18 -10.28 2.41
C ILE A 28 5.88 -10.92 1.21
N VAL A 29 5.29 -10.76 0.03
CA VAL A 29 5.82 -11.38 -1.19
C VAL A 29 6.84 -10.49 -1.90
N ALA A 30 6.76 -9.18 -1.71
CA ALA A 30 7.69 -8.25 -2.35
C ALA A 30 7.67 -6.89 -1.64
N GLN A 31 8.73 -6.11 -1.89
CA GLN A 31 8.86 -4.72 -1.45
C GLN A 31 9.37 -3.90 -2.63
N ALA A 32 8.84 -2.70 -2.81
CA ALA A 32 9.25 -1.79 -3.86
C ALA A 32 9.56 -0.41 -3.29
N ALA A 33 10.62 0.23 -3.80
CA ALA A 33 11.07 1.54 -3.35
C ALA A 33 10.65 2.68 -4.28
N ASN A 34 10.01 2.38 -5.40
CA ASN A 34 9.56 3.35 -6.38
C ASN A 34 8.33 2.84 -7.14
N GLY A 35 7.71 3.73 -7.92
CA GLY A 35 6.44 3.43 -8.58
C GLY A 35 6.57 2.44 -9.72
N GLU A 36 7.60 2.56 -10.55
CA GLU A 36 7.81 1.65 -11.68
C GLU A 36 7.97 0.21 -11.20
N THR A 37 8.85 0.01 -10.22
CA THR A 37 9.05 -1.33 -9.61
C THR A 37 7.77 -1.83 -8.97
N ALA A 38 7.02 -0.97 -8.30
CA ALA A 38 5.77 -1.35 -7.65
C ALA A 38 4.75 -1.88 -8.67
N ILE A 39 4.61 -1.21 -9.80
CA ILE A 39 3.68 -1.64 -10.86
C ILE A 39 4.11 -2.99 -11.42
N ASP A 40 5.40 -3.16 -11.71
CA ASP A 40 5.93 -4.42 -12.22
C ASP A 40 5.69 -5.57 -11.23
N MET A 41 5.94 -5.33 -9.96
CA MET A 41 5.73 -6.34 -8.91
C MET A 41 4.26 -6.66 -8.69
N ALA A 42 3.37 -5.67 -8.82
CA ALA A 42 1.93 -5.90 -8.71
C ALA A 42 1.43 -6.82 -9.83
N LEU A 43 1.94 -6.63 -11.03
CA LEU A 43 1.62 -7.48 -12.18
C LEU A 43 2.18 -8.90 -12.02
N GLU A 44 3.38 -9.01 -11.50
CA GLU A 44 4.06 -10.31 -11.33
C GLU A 44 3.44 -11.13 -10.21
N TYR A 45 3.30 -10.54 -9.02
CA TYR A 45 2.88 -11.26 -7.82
C TYR A 45 1.38 -11.28 -7.59
N LYS A 46 0.64 -10.33 -8.16
CA LYS A 46 -0.81 -10.19 -7.95
C LYS A 46 -1.18 -10.32 -6.47
N PRO A 47 -0.59 -9.49 -5.60
CA PRO A 47 -0.81 -9.63 -4.16
C PRO A 47 -2.26 -9.34 -3.78
N ASP A 48 -2.69 -9.88 -2.64
CA ASP A 48 -4.01 -9.56 -2.09
C ASP A 48 -4.09 -8.11 -1.62
N LEU A 49 -2.97 -7.57 -1.11
CA LEU A 49 -2.87 -6.22 -0.56
C LEU A 49 -1.63 -5.50 -1.07
N ILE A 50 -1.78 -4.22 -1.35
CA ILE A 50 -0.66 -3.31 -1.61
C ILE A 50 -0.75 -2.17 -0.60
N THR A 51 0.31 -1.98 0.21
CA THR A 51 0.45 -0.76 0.99
C THR A 51 1.24 0.23 0.15
N LEU A 52 0.71 1.43 -0.04
CA LEU A 52 1.21 2.36 -1.04
C LEU A 52 1.47 3.74 -0.43
N ASP A 53 2.76 4.11 -0.31
CA ASP A 53 3.14 5.46 0.07
C ASP A 53 2.74 6.44 -1.03
N ASN A 54 2.26 7.61 -0.66
CA ASN A 54 1.80 8.60 -1.62
C ASN A 54 2.94 9.29 -2.38
N ILE A 55 4.11 9.48 -1.74
CA ILE A 55 5.22 10.20 -2.35
C ILE A 55 6.39 9.26 -2.58
N LEU A 56 6.67 8.97 -3.85
CA LEU A 56 7.78 8.12 -4.26
C LEU A 56 8.71 8.93 -5.17
N PRO A 57 9.97 8.47 -5.38
CA PRO A 57 10.94 9.27 -6.15
C PRO A 57 10.52 9.57 -7.59
N ASP A 58 9.76 8.66 -8.20
CA ASP A 58 9.41 8.72 -9.63
C ASP A 58 7.93 8.99 -9.89
N MET A 59 7.06 8.74 -8.93
CA MET A 59 5.60 8.84 -9.11
C MET A 59 4.93 9.19 -7.80
N ILE A 60 3.76 9.81 -7.87
CA ILE A 60 2.89 9.94 -6.70
C ILE A 60 1.95 8.72 -6.60
N GLY A 61 1.55 8.38 -5.38
CA GLY A 61 0.74 7.18 -5.13
C GLY A 61 -0.59 7.16 -5.86
N THR A 62 -1.25 8.31 -6.02
CA THR A 62 -2.53 8.38 -6.76
C THR A 62 -2.36 8.02 -8.23
N ASP A 63 -1.24 8.36 -8.85
CA ASP A 63 -0.95 7.97 -10.25
C ASP A 63 -0.71 6.47 -10.36
N ILE A 64 0.00 5.90 -9.39
CA ILE A 64 0.20 4.44 -9.32
C ILE A 64 -1.14 3.75 -9.17
N LEU A 65 -1.98 4.26 -8.28
CA LEU A 65 -3.32 3.69 -8.04
C LEU A 65 -4.16 3.69 -9.32
N LYS A 66 -4.11 4.77 -10.11
CA LYS A 66 -4.81 4.84 -11.39
C LYS A 66 -4.35 3.72 -12.33
N VAL A 67 -3.03 3.51 -12.44
CA VAL A 67 -2.48 2.44 -13.28
C VAL A 67 -2.95 1.07 -12.80
N LEU A 68 -2.88 0.81 -11.49
CA LEU A 68 -3.27 -0.47 -10.92
C LEU A 68 -4.75 -0.76 -11.13
N LYS A 69 -5.61 0.25 -11.02
CA LYS A 69 -7.07 0.08 -11.18
C LYS A 69 -7.51 -0.04 -12.62
N GLN A 70 -6.69 0.38 -13.59
CA GLN A 70 -6.96 0.21 -15.00
C GLN A 70 -6.71 -1.21 -15.49
N ASP A 71 -5.90 -2.00 -14.78
CA ASP A 71 -5.61 -3.37 -15.15
C ASP A 71 -6.50 -4.32 -14.35
N GLU A 72 -7.49 -4.90 -15.01
CA GLU A 72 -8.44 -5.83 -14.39
C GLU A 72 -7.78 -7.09 -13.84
N LYS A 73 -6.57 -7.41 -14.29
CA LYS A 73 -5.82 -8.57 -13.78
C LYS A 73 -5.26 -8.33 -12.39
N ILE A 74 -5.18 -7.06 -11.97
CA ILE A 74 -4.72 -6.69 -10.63
C ILE A 74 -5.93 -6.53 -9.74
N GLY A 75 -6.25 -7.56 -8.97
CA GLY A 75 -7.38 -7.53 -8.03
C GLY A 75 -6.98 -7.11 -6.61
N SER A 76 -5.79 -6.53 -6.43
CA SER A 76 -5.27 -6.19 -5.12
C SER A 76 -6.08 -5.08 -4.44
N LYS A 77 -6.30 -5.21 -3.15
CA LYS A 77 -6.77 -4.11 -2.30
C LYS A 77 -5.60 -3.17 -2.09
N VAL A 78 -5.83 -1.87 -2.16
CA VAL A 78 -4.78 -0.86 -1.95
C VAL A 78 -5.11 -0.05 -0.71
N VAL A 79 -4.17 -0.01 0.24
CA VAL A 79 -4.23 0.86 1.42
C VAL A 79 -3.17 1.95 1.24
N MET A 80 -3.61 3.20 1.15
CA MET A 80 -2.70 4.33 0.98
C MET A 80 -2.11 4.76 2.32
N ILE A 81 -0.85 5.17 2.31
CA ILE A 81 -0.17 5.69 3.49
C ILE A 81 0.27 7.12 3.18
N SER A 82 -0.26 8.07 3.94
CA SER A 82 -0.09 9.50 3.67
C SER A 82 0.38 10.25 4.90
N ALA A 83 1.09 11.37 4.68
CA ALA A 83 1.46 12.26 5.76
C ALA A 83 0.26 13.08 6.26
N VAL A 84 0.35 13.60 7.48
CA VAL A 84 -0.62 14.57 8.02
C VAL A 84 -0.72 15.78 7.07
N GLY A 85 -1.92 16.28 6.84
CA GLY A 85 -2.15 17.44 5.98
C GLY A 85 -2.41 17.11 4.52
N GLN A 86 -2.56 15.84 4.17
CA GLN A 86 -2.80 15.40 2.79
C GLN A 86 -4.24 14.89 2.60
N GLU A 87 -5.21 15.56 3.20
CA GLU A 87 -6.62 15.14 3.15
C GLU A 87 -7.17 15.10 1.73
N SER A 88 -6.78 16.06 0.87
CA SER A 88 -7.21 16.06 -0.54
C SER A 88 -6.67 14.85 -1.31
N VAL A 89 -5.45 14.42 -1.00
CA VAL A 89 -4.83 13.23 -1.60
C VAL A 89 -5.57 11.97 -1.15
N ILE A 90 -5.93 11.91 0.13
CA ILE A 90 -6.70 10.79 0.68
C ILE A 90 -8.05 10.68 -0.02
N GLN A 91 -8.77 11.80 -0.18
CA GLN A 91 -10.06 11.83 -0.87
C GLN A 91 -9.93 11.38 -2.31
N GLU A 92 -8.90 11.85 -3.03
CA GLU A 92 -8.63 11.41 -4.39
C GLU A 92 -8.37 9.91 -4.45
N GLY A 93 -7.51 9.39 -3.57
CA GLY A 93 -7.21 7.97 -3.51
C GLY A 93 -8.44 7.12 -3.25
N MET A 94 -9.29 7.53 -2.32
CA MET A 94 -10.53 6.80 -2.04
C MET A 94 -11.48 6.83 -3.24
N SER A 95 -11.59 7.96 -3.94
CA SER A 95 -12.42 8.05 -5.14
C SER A 95 -11.88 7.23 -6.30
N LEU A 96 -10.57 6.99 -6.34
CA LEU A 96 -9.92 6.14 -7.34
C LEU A 96 -9.98 4.65 -7.01
N GLY A 97 -10.54 4.28 -5.86
CA GLY A 97 -10.76 2.89 -5.50
C GLY A 97 -9.82 2.31 -4.45
N ALA A 98 -9.08 3.15 -3.70
CA ALA A 98 -8.35 2.66 -2.55
C ALA A 98 -9.32 2.06 -1.52
N ALA A 99 -8.92 0.97 -0.89
CA ALA A 99 -9.77 0.29 0.09
C ALA A 99 -9.81 1.02 1.43
N ASN A 100 -8.70 1.66 1.80
CA ASN A 100 -8.59 2.46 3.03
C ASN A 100 -7.31 3.28 2.96
N TYR A 101 -7.03 4.03 4.03
CA TYR A 101 -5.82 4.83 4.15
C TYR A 101 -5.33 4.82 5.60
N ILE A 102 -4.04 5.17 5.76
CA ILE A 102 -3.38 5.32 7.06
C ILE A 102 -2.59 6.61 7.02
N VAL A 103 -2.64 7.40 8.10
CA VAL A 103 -1.91 8.66 8.21
C VAL A 103 -0.66 8.47 9.06
N LYS A 104 0.49 8.94 8.56
CA LYS A 104 1.75 8.95 9.31
C LYS A 104 1.76 10.10 10.32
N PRO A 105 2.31 9.90 11.53
CA PRO A 105 2.85 8.65 12.05
C PRO A 105 1.74 7.71 12.52
N PHE A 106 1.97 6.41 12.40
CA PHE A 106 1.03 5.39 12.85
C PHE A 106 1.74 4.38 13.75
N THR A 107 0.96 3.62 14.53
CA THR A 107 1.48 2.51 15.32
C THR A 107 1.35 1.20 14.53
N ALA A 108 2.16 0.20 14.89
CA ALA A 108 2.04 -1.15 14.30
C ALA A 108 0.63 -1.70 14.51
N GLU A 109 0.06 -1.51 15.70
CA GLU A 109 -1.30 -1.96 16.01
C GLU A 109 -2.34 -1.26 15.15
N GLY A 110 -2.25 0.05 14.99
CA GLY A 110 -3.17 0.82 14.15
C GLY A 110 -3.09 0.42 12.68
N LEU A 111 -1.88 0.15 12.18
CA LEU A 111 -1.67 -0.36 10.82
C LEU A 111 -2.38 -1.70 10.62
N VAL A 112 -2.14 -2.64 11.52
CA VAL A 112 -2.72 -3.99 11.44
C VAL A 112 -4.24 -3.92 11.53
N ASP A 113 -4.79 -3.11 12.44
CA ASP A 113 -6.24 -2.97 12.59
C ASP A 113 -6.88 -2.45 11.31
N THR A 114 -6.28 -1.43 10.69
CA THR A 114 -6.80 -0.86 9.44
C THR A 114 -6.79 -1.90 8.32
N ILE A 115 -5.69 -2.64 8.21
CA ILE A 115 -5.56 -3.66 7.16
C ILE A 115 -6.52 -4.84 7.40
N ASN A 116 -6.68 -5.27 8.64
CA ASN A 116 -7.63 -6.34 8.95
C ASN A 116 -9.05 -5.97 8.57
N LYS A 117 -9.45 -4.71 8.73
CA LYS A 117 -10.78 -4.23 8.34
C LYS A 117 -11.02 -4.30 6.83
N VAL A 118 -9.97 -4.18 6.03
CA VAL A 118 -10.08 -4.28 4.56
C VAL A 118 -10.52 -5.67 4.13
N PHE A 119 -10.15 -6.70 4.90
CA PHE A 119 -10.45 -8.10 4.61
C PHE A 119 -11.56 -8.68 5.49
N ALA A 120 -12.14 -7.86 6.32
CA ALA A 120 -13.22 -8.31 7.23
C ALA A 120 -14.50 -8.64 6.47
#